data_8eee100a7b9aa3403f670e4b5951b6b5
#
_entry.id   8eee100a7b9aa3403f670e4b5951b6b5
#
_cell.length_a   1.000
_cell.length_b   1.000
_cell.length_c   1.000
_cell.angle_alpha   90.00
_cell.angle_beta   90.00
_cell.angle_gamma   90.00
#
_symmetry.space_group_name_H-M   'P 1'
#
loop_
_entity.id
_entity.type
_entity.pdbx_description
1 polymer ?
#
loop_
_entity_poly.entity_id
_entity_poly.type
_entity_poly.pdbx_seq_one_letter_code
_entity_poly.pdbx_strand_id
1 'polypeptide(L)'
;MKNDFFTYSRQKIEKDKAAGRCDVANNRGAALKCLSKFLGKEDLTFGELSPEMMTQFKEWLKANGRKESTVRLYLYQIHTLYKEAEKDAIAPHLPLLSGIKLPLPSKQKCELLTEEELRRMRYADLSDSISQTFARDMFFFSIYCRGISFTDLAHIRKSDIKGFTLTYTSQVLTPSIVTVQWDAAMQAIADRYPSTTDYLFPFIKSDDKIMESREIGRVRENITKALKLIATRCNLSVAPSSKMTKDIYLRAIDNVSVSKII
;
A
#
# COMPACT_ATOMS: atom_id res chain seq x y z
N MET A 1 8.24 33.01 -14.22
CA MET A 1 8.32 31.79 -13.36
C MET A 1 9.46 30.95 -13.91
N LYS A 2 10.45 30.61 -13.10
CA LYS A 2 11.55 29.75 -13.55
C LYS A 2 10.97 28.40 -14.02
N ASN A 3 11.27 28.00 -15.26
CA ASN A 3 10.94 26.70 -15.84
C ASN A 3 11.75 25.58 -15.13
N ASP A 4 11.61 25.50 -13.82
CA ASP A 4 12.36 24.59 -12.97
C ASP A 4 11.50 23.36 -12.61
N PHE A 5 12.04 22.16 -12.95
CA PHE A 5 11.38 20.89 -12.74
C PHE A 5 11.13 20.58 -11.25
N PHE A 6 12.07 20.93 -10.36
CA PHE A 6 11.89 20.70 -8.92
C PHE A 6 10.76 21.54 -8.34
N THR A 7 10.70 22.83 -8.71
CA THR A 7 9.64 23.75 -8.27
C THR A 7 8.27 23.27 -8.75
N TYR A 8 8.15 22.91 -10.03
CA TYR A 8 6.92 22.36 -10.59
C TYR A 8 6.51 21.07 -9.87
N SER A 9 7.47 20.14 -9.69
CA SER A 9 7.22 18.84 -9.05
C SER A 9 6.75 18.99 -7.59
N ARG A 10 7.34 19.91 -6.84
CA ARG A 10 6.91 20.22 -5.46
C ARG A 10 5.46 20.73 -5.43
N GLN A 11 5.07 21.62 -6.35
CA GLN A 11 3.68 22.08 -6.47
C GLN A 11 2.70 20.94 -6.76
N LYS A 12 3.07 20.00 -7.64
CA LYS A 12 2.26 18.82 -7.92
C LYS A 12 2.14 17.89 -6.70
N ILE A 13 3.23 17.70 -5.96
CA ILE A 13 3.24 16.90 -4.73
C ILE A 13 2.30 17.51 -3.68
N GLU A 14 2.30 18.84 -3.51
CA GLU A 14 1.38 19.50 -2.58
C GLU A 14 -0.10 19.38 -3.04
N LYS A 15 -0.36 19.48 -4.35
CA LYS A 15 -1.71 19.21 -4.91
C LYS A 15 -2.16 17.78 -4.66
N ASP A 16 -1.25 16.79 -4.79
CA ASP A 16 -1.56 15.40 -4.48
C ASP A 16 -1.89 15.19 -3.01
N LYS A 17 -1.13 15.81 -2.09
CA LYS A 17 -1.43 15.79 -0.66
C LYS A 17 -2.79 16.39 -0.34
N ALA A 18 -3.08 17.59 -0.88
CA ALA A 18 -4.36 18.25 -0.68
C ALA A 18 -5.55 17.46 -1.23
N ALA A 19 -5.33 16.65 -2.28
CA ALA A 19 -6.32 15.72 -2.83
C ALA A 19 -6.40 14.37 -2.08
N GLY A 20 -5.67 14.20 -0.97
CA GLY A 20 -5.63 12.94 -0.21
C GLY A 20 -4.82 11.81 -0.87
N ARG A 21 -4.11 12.08 -1.98
CA ARG A 21 -3.26 11.10 -2.68
C ARG A 21 -1.87 10.99 -2.03
N CYS A 22 -1.83 10.74 -0.72
CA CYS A 22 -0.60 10.80 0.08
C CYS A 22 0.45 9.77 -0.34
N ASP A 23 0.07 8.56 -0.74
CA ASP A 23 1.02 7.54 -1.23
C ASP A 23 1.70 7.99 -2.53
N VAL A 24 0.95 8.61 -3.45
CA VAL A 24 1.50 9.20 -4.69
C VAL A 24 2.46 10.34 -4.35
N ALA A 25 2.04 11.27 -3.49
CA ALA A 25 2.85 12.40 -3.05
C ALA A 25 4.16 11.95 -2.38
N ASN A 26 4.10 10.93 -1.51
CA ASN A 26 5.26 10.36 -0.83
C ASN A 26 6.23 9.70 -1.82
N ASN A 27 5.73 8.93 -2.78
CA ASN A 27 6.55 8.29 -3.80
C ASN A 27 7.23 9.32 -4.71
N ARG A 28 6.49 10.36 -5.14
CA ARG A 28 7.04 11.49 -5.92
C ARG A 28 8.11 12.23 -5.12
N GLY A 29 7.84 12.54 -3.87
CA GLY A 29 8.80 13.21 -2.98
C GLY A 29 10.07 12.42 -2.76
N ALA A 30 9.97 11.10 -2.57
CA ALA A 30 11.12 10.22 -2.42
C ALA A 30 11.95 10.15 -3.70
N ALA A 31 11.31 10.05 -4.87
CA ALA A 31 11.99 10.07 -6.17
C ALA A 31 12.72 11.39 -6.41
N LEU A 32 12.05 12.52 -6.14
CA LEU A 32 12.61 13.87 -6.28
C LEU A 32 13.82 14.09 -5.36
N LYS A 33 13.73 13.63 -4.10
CA LYS A 33 14.84 13.69 -3.14
C LYS A 33 16.05 12.85 -3.59
N CYS A 34 15.81 11.69 -4.21
CA CYS A 34 16.88 10.88 -4.76
C CYS A 34 17.51 11.53 -6.00
N LEU A 35 16.69 12.16 -6.85
CA LEU A 35 17.19 12.91 -8.01
C LEU A 35 18.07 14.10 -7.59
N SER A 36 17.64 14.87 -6.59
CA SER A 36 18.44 15.97 -6.01
C SER A 36 19.80 15.49 -5.49
N LYS A 37 19.82 14.33 -4.79
CA LYS A 37 21.07 13.73 -4.31
C LYS A 37 21.99 13.30 -5.45
N PHE A 38 21.43 12.75 -6.51
CA PHE A 38 22.19 12.36 -7.71
C PHE A 38 22.84 13.57 -8.38
N LEU A 39 22.10 14.66 -8.52
CA LEU A 39 22.55 15.89 -9.17
C LEU A 39 23.45 16.76 -8.28
N GLY A 40 23.41 16.58 -6.96
CA GLY A 40 24.06 17.47 -6.00
C GLY A 40 23.44 18.87 -5.91
N LYS A 41 22.28 19.08 -6.54
CA LYS A 41 21.57 20.37 -6.58
C LYS A 41 20.04 20.18 -6.55
N GLU A 42 19.32 21.23 -6.24
CA GLU A 42 17.85 21.24 -6.19
C GLU A 42 17.21 22.17 -7.23
N ASP A 43 17.95 22.55 -8.22
CA ASP A 43 17.50 23.28 -9.41
C ASP A 43 17.78 22.46 -10.65
N LEU A 44 16.80 22.32 -11.53
CA LEU A 44 16.90 21.57 -12.77
C LEU A 44 15.86 22.12 -13.75
N THR A 45 16.32 22.63 -14.89
CA THR A 45 15.40 23.07 -15.93
C THR A 45 14.84 21.86 -16.69
N PHE A 46 13.67 22.00 -17.28
CA PHE A 46 13.10 20.93 -18.11
C PHE A 46 13.99 20.55 -19.31
N GLY A 47 14.80 21.49 -19.82
CA GLY A 47 15.73 21.25 -20.92
C GLY A 47 16.98 20.43 -20.54
N GLU A 48 17.33 20.38 -19.25
CA GLU A 48 18.44 19.56 -18.75
C GLU A 48 18.03 18.10 -18.55
N LEU A 49 16.73 17.82 -18.44
CA LEU A 49 16.22 16.44 -18.37
C LEU A 49 16.37 15.76 -19.73
N SER A 50 17.06 14.63 -19.76
CA SER A 50 17.25 13.84 -20.97
C SER A 50 17.20 12.34 -20.70
N PRO A 51 16.98 11.49 -21.72
CA PRO A 51 17.06 10.04 -21.58
C PRO A 51 18.44 9.57 -21.07
N GLU A 52 19.52 10.23 -21.46
CA GLU A 52 20.89 9.94 -21.01
C GLU A 52 21.03 10.18 -19.51
N MET A 53 20.53 11.32 -19.02
CA MET A 53 20.54 11.64 -17.59
C MET A 53 19.69 10.64 -16.80
N MET A 54 18.53 10.24 -17.31
CA MET A 54 17.69 9.21 -16.66
C MET A 54 18.39 7.84 -16.64
N THR A 55 19.20 7.51 -17.64
CA THR A 55 20.03 6.31 -17.65
C THR A 55 21.12 6.38 -16.57
N GLN A 56 21.82 7.51 -16.47
CA GLN A 56 22.81 7.74 -15.40
C GLN A 56 22.18 7.69 -14.00
N PHE A 57 21.02 8.29 -13.82
CA PHE A 57 20.26 8.24 -12.57
C PHE A 57 19.86 6.81 -12.21
N LYS A 58 19.42 6.00 -13.17
CA LYS A 58 19.13 4.58 -12.98
C LYS A 58 20.35 3.81 -12.45
N GLU A 59 21.50 3.97 -13.10
CA GLU A 59 22.72 3.28 -12.69
C GLU A 59 23.21 3.77 -11.31
N TRP A 60 23.09 5.08 -11.04
CA TRP A 60 23.38 5.64 -9.71
C TRP A 60 22.48 5.04 -8.62
N LEU A 61 21.17 4.89 -8.87
CA LEU A 61 20.26 4.26 -7.92
C LEU A 61 20.66 2.82 -7.62
N LYS A 62 21.07 2.03 -8.63
CA LYS A 62 21.56 0.66 -8.46
C LYS A 62 22.86 0.62 -7.65
N ALA A 63 23.83 1.47 -7.99
CA ALA A 63 25.09 1.57 -7.27
C ALA A 63 24.91 1.95 -5.80
N ASN A 64 23.85 2.70 -5.46
CA ASN A 64 23.46 3.03 -4.09
C ASN A 64 22.51 1.97 -3.45
N GLY A 65 22.52 0.73 -3.94
CA GLY A 65 21.85 -0.42 -3.32
C GLY A 65 20.33 -0.38 -3.38
N ARG A 66 19.74 0.41 -4.30
CA ARG A 66 18.27 0.43 -4.45
C ARG A 66 17.79 -0.83 -5.17
N LYS A 67 16.76 -1.47 -4.61
CA LYS A 67 16.10 -2.62 -5.26
C LYS A 67 15.54 -2.23 -6.63
N GLU A 68 15.53 -3.15 -7.58
CA GLU A 68 15.03 -2.91 -8.95
C GLU A 68 13.61 -2.34 -8.97
N SER A 69 12.73 -2.80 -8.09
CA SER A 69 11.37 -2.27 -7.95
C SER A 69 11.35 -0.79 -7.55
N THR A 70 12.27 -0.37 -6.69
CA THR A 70 12.42 1.04 -6.27
C THR A 70 13.02 1.89 -7.40
N VAL A 71 14.01 1.35 -8.12
CA VAL A 71 14.59 2.01 -9.30
C VAL A 71 13.50 2.28 -10.34
N ARG A 72 12.73 1.25 -10.68
CA ARG A 72 11.59 1.40 -11.59
C ARG A 72 10.59 2.45 -11.09
N LEU A 73 10.21 2.38 -9.80
CA LEU A 73 9.28 3.33 -9.22
C LEU A 73 9.77 4.77 -9.37
N TYR A 74 11.01 5.06 -9.01
CA TYR A 74 11.54 6.42 -9.04
C TYR A 74 11.65 6.97 -10.46
N LEU A 75 12.15 6.17 -11.41
CA LEU A 75 12.18 6.57 -12.82
C LEU A 75 10.79 6.87 -13.36
N TYR A 76 9.80 6.04 -13.00
CA TYR A 76 8.41 6.23 -13.41
C TYR A 76 7.80 7.49 -12.80
N GLN A 77 8.08 7.79 -11.52
CA GLN A 77 7.59 9.00 -10.87
C GLN A 77 8.13 10.28 -11.53
N ILE A 78 9.43 10.31 -11.83
CA ILE A 78 10.05 11.45 -12.56
C ILE A 78 9.43 11.61 -13.96
N HIS A 79 9.29 10.49 -14.68
CA HIS A 79 8.64 10.50 -16.00
C HIS A 79 7.19 11.00 -15.96
N THR A 80 6.41 10.56 -14.95
CA THR A 80 5.02 10.99 -14.80
C THR A 80 4.91 12.49 -14.52
N LEU A 81 5.77 13.03 -13.65
CA LEU A 81 5.84 14.46 -13.38
C LEU A 81 6.22 15.26 -14.64
N TYR A 82 7.16 14.75 -15.45
CA TYR A 82 7.52 15.35 -16.72
C TYR A 82 6.34 15.35 -17.71
N LYS A 83 5.64 14.22 -17.82
CA LYS A 83 4.44 14.09 -18.67
C LYS A 83 3.29 15.02 -18.25
N GLU A 84 3.14 15.27 -16.96
CA GLU A 84 2.20 16.27 -16.46
C GLU A 84 2.61 17.69 -16.88
N ALA A 85 3.91 18.00 -16.86
CA ALA A 85 4.41 19.30 -17.31
C ALA A 85 4.26 19.48 -18.84
N GLU A 86 4.41 18.42 -19.64
CA GLU A 86 4.07 18.44 -21.07
C GLU A 86 2.60 18.77 -21.32
N LYS A 87 1.68 18.12 -20.55
CA LYS A 87 0.24 18.40 -20.63
C LYS A 87 -0.12 19.82 -20.23
N ASP A 88 0.60 20.37 -19.27
CA ASP A 88 0.43 21.74 -18.80
C ASP A 88 1.12 22.77 -19.74
N ALA A 89 1.68 22.33 -20.87
CA ALA A 89 2.43 23.15 -21.85
C ALA A 89 3.64 23.90 -21.25
N ILE A 90 4.24 23.34 -20.19
CA ILE A 90 5.43 23.89 -19.50
C ILE A 90 6.71 23.27 -20.01
N ALA A 91 6.67 21.97 -20.36
CA ALA A 91 7.81 21.22 -20.88
C ALA A 91 7.59 20.82 -22.35
N PRO A 92 8.66 20.77 -23.16
CA PRO A 92 8.57 20.22 -24.51
C PRO A 92 8.29 18.72 -24.49
N HIS A 93 7.76 18.19 -25.58
CA HIS A 93 7.58 16.74 -25.72
C HIS A 93 8.94 16.03 -25.77
N LEU A 94 9.19 15.15 -24.80
CA LEU A 94 10.42 14.36 -24.72
C LEU A 94 10.11 12.93 -24.25
N PRO A 95 10.53 11.89 -24.99
CA PRO A 95 10.39 10.50 -24.58
C PRO A 95 11.45 10.15 -23.52
N LEU A 96 11.30 10.69 -22.30
CA LEU A 96 12.30 10.69 -21.22
C LEU A 96 12.81 9.29 -20.82
N LEU A 97 12.02 8.24 -21.04
CA LEU A 97 12.40 6.85 -20.78
C LEU A 97 12.75 6.06 -22.04
N SER A 98 12.95 6.74 -23.19
CA SER A 98 13.34 6.08 -24.45
C SER A 98 14.67 5.35 -24.28
N GLY A 99 14.73 4.10 -24.76
CA GLY A 99 15.94 3.27 -24.68
C GLY A 99 16.25 2.71 -23.28
N ILE A 100 15.51 3.11 -22.24
CA ILE A 100 15.75 2.65 -20.88
C ILE A 100 14.97 1.35 -20.64
N LYS A 101 15.69 0.23 -20.51
CA LYS A 101 15.09 -1.03 -20.04
C LYS A 101 14.74 -0.87 -18.55
N LEU A 102 13.45 -0.68 -18.27
CA LEU A 102 12.98 -0.70 -16.90
C LEU A 102 12.95 -2.14 -16.38
N PRO A 103 13.39 -2.39 -15.13
CA PRO A 103 13.26 -3.70 -14.53
C PRO A 103 11.80 -4.14 -14.60
N LEU A 104 11.56 -5.36 -15.05
CA LEU A 104 10.20 -5.92 -15.02
C LEU A 104 9.77 -6.09 -13.54
N PRO A 105 8.47 -5.88 -13.25
CA PRO A 105 7.99 -6.23 -11.92
C PRO A 105 8.27 -7.72 -11.71
N SER A 106 9.11 -8.04 -10.73
CA SER A 106 9.28 -9.44 -10.37
C SER A 106 7.93 -9.94 -9.87
N LYS A 107 7.34 -10.92 -10.56
CA LYS A 107 6.27 -11.73 -10.01
C LYS A 107 6.90 -12.69 -8.98
N GLN A 108 7.48 -12.15 -7.90
CA GLN A 108 7.78 -12.99 -6.78
C GLN A 108 6.44 -13.55 -6.31
N LYS A 109 6.22 -14.84 -6.52
CA LYS A 109 5.16 -15.56 -5.83
C LYS A 109 5.38 -15.30 -4.34
N CYS A 110 4.41 -14.65 -3.72
CA CYS A 110 4.45 -14.49 -2.27
C CYS A 110 4.39 -15.90 -1.70
N GLU A 111 5.39 -16.29 -0.93
CA GLU A 111 5.28 -17.54 -0.15
C GLU A 111 4.10 -17.38 0.79
N LEU A 112 3.16 -18.32 0.71
CA LEU A 112 1.96 -18.28 1.52
C LEU A 112 2.14 -19.19 2.73
N LEU A 113 1.55 -18.79 3.84
CA LEU A 113 1.46 -19.63 5.02
C LEU A 113 0.75 -20.94 4.68
N THR A 114 1.26 -22.05 5.22
CA THR A 114 0.60 -23.35 5.16
C THR A 114 -0.69 -23.34 5.99
N GLU A 115 -1.51 -24.36 5.81
CA GLU A 115 -2.73 -24.55 6.59
C GLU A 115 -2.43 -24.68 8.10
N GLU A 116 -1.40 -25.43 8.44
CA GLU A 116 -0.96 -25.63 9.81
C GLU A 116 -0.44 -24.32 10.45
N GLU A 117 0.27 -23.52 9.69
CA GLU A 117 0.73 -22.20 10.14
C GLU A 117 -0.42 -21.21 10.36
N LEU A 118 -1.41 -21.20 9.47
CA LEU A 118 -2.63 -20.42 9.66
C LEU A 118 -3.37 -20.85 10.93
N ARG A 119 -3.46 -22.16 11.18
CA ARG A 119 -4.07 -22.71 12.39
C ARG A 119 -3.31 -22.30 13.64
N ARG A 120 -1.98 -22.45 13.66
CA ARG A 120 -1.13 -22.00 14.78
C ARG A 120 -1.32 -20.50 15.05
N MET A 121 -1.33 -19.69 14.01
CA MET A 121 -1.53 -18.23 14.14
C MET A 121 -2.93 -17.91 14.69
N ARG A 122 -3.97 -18.59 14.18
CA ARG A 122 -5.37 -18.34 14.59
C ARG A 122 -5.59 -18.62 16.07
N TYR A 123 -5.08 -19.75 16.55
CA TYR A 123 -5.29 -20.23 17.92
C TYR A 123 -4.16 -19.89 18.89
N ALA A 124 -3.17 -19.09 18.44
CA ALA A 124 -2.11 -18.64 19.33
C ALA A 124 -2.67 -17.83 20.50
N ASP A 125 -2.19 -18.11 21.69
CA ASP A 125 -2.44 -17.26 22.85
C ASP A 125 -1.59 -16.00 22.70
N LEU A 126 -2.24 -14.87 22.48
CA LEU A 126 -1.67 -13.53 22.35
C LEU A 126 -2.25 -12.57 23.38
N SER A 127 -2.85 -13.10 24.46
CA SER A 127 -3.54 -12.32 25.50
C SER A 127 -2.65 -11.31 26.21
N ASP A 128 -1.33 -11.56 26.22
CA ASP A 128 -0.29 -10.69 26.75
C ASP A 128 0.07 -9.50 25.85
N SER A 129 -0.46 -9.46 24.60
CA SER A 129 -0.13 -8.41 23.63
C SER A 129 -1.36 -7.95 22.83
N ILE A 130 -1.94 -6.84 23.24
CA ILE A 130 -3.06 -6.21 22.54
C ILE A 130 -2.72 -5.94 21.07
N SER A 131 -1.49 -5.50 20.78
CA SER A 131 -1.08 -5.18 19.40
C SER A 131 -0.98 -6.41 18.51
N GLN A 132 -0.52 -7.55 19.04
CA GLN A 132 -0.46 -8.81 18.28
C GLN A 132 -1.86 -9.39 18.08
N THR A 133 -2.69 -9.40 19.12
CA THR A 133 -4.09 -9.83 19.01
C THR A 133 -4.83 -9.02 17.94
N PHE A 134 -4.69 -7.68 17.97
CA PHE A 134 -5.29 -6.80 16.97
C PHE A 134 -4.78 -7.09 15.56
N ALA A 135 -3.47 -7.26 15.39
CA ALA A 135 -2.89 -7.53 14.08
C ALA A 135 -3.34 -8.88 13.50
N ARG A 136 -3.42 -9.93 14.34
CA ARG A 136 -3.97 -11.22 13.94
C ARG A 136 -5.42 -11.09 13.50
N ASP A 137 -6.24 -10.42 14.30
CA ASP A 137 -7.66 -10.29 14.03
C ASP A 137 -7.92 -9.50 12.75
N MET A 138 -7.15 -8.43 12.48
CA MET A 138 -7.22 -7.68 11.23
C MET A 138 -6.75 -8.50 10.02
N PHE A 139 -5.76 -9.37 10.21
CA PHE A 139 -5.30 -10.27 9.16
C PHE A 139 -6.40 -11.27 8.76
N PHE A 140 -7.03 -11.94 9.73
CA PHE A 140 -8.12 -12.88 9.45
C PHE A 140 -9.38 -12.17 8.95
N PHE A 141 -9.72 -11.02 9.51
CA PHE A 141 -10.83 -10.21 9.01
C PHE A 141 -10.64 -9.83 7.53
N SER A 142 -9.41 -9.49 7.14
CA SER A 142 -9.12 -9.22 5.73
C SER A 142 -9.36 -10.44 4.84
N ILE A 143 -9.06 -11.66 5.31
CA ILE A 143 -9.33 -12.89 4.57
C ILE A 143 -10.84 -13.13 4.47
N TYR A 144 -11.62 -12.95 5.53
CA TYR A 144 -13.08 -13.05 5.53
C TYR A 144 -13.72 -12.08 4.54
N CYS A 145 -13.13 -10.90 4.39
CA CYS A 145 -13.52 -9.91 3.37
C CYS A 145 -12.90 -10.19 1.99
N ARG A 146 -12.66 -11.47 1.62
CA ARG A 146 -12.11 -11.88 0.32
C ARG A 146 -10.72 -11.29 0.01
N GLY A 147 -9.91 -11.06 1.04
CA GLY A 147 -8.58 -10.46 0.90
C GLY A 147 -8.65 -8.97 0.60
N ILE A 148 -9.51 -8.25 1.27
CA ILE A 148 -9.66 -6.80 1.17
C ILE A 148 -8.32 -6.08 1.35
N SER A 149 -8.06 -5.02 0.60
CA SER A 149 -6.89 -4.18 0.83
C SER A 149 -6.97 -3.48 2.18
N PHE A 150 -5.82 -3.20 2.81
CA PHE A 150 -5.83 -2.51 4.10
C PHE A 150 -6.47 -1.12 4.02
N THR A 151 -6.31 -0.43 2.90
CA THR A 151 -6.92 0.88 2.68
C THR A 151 -8.45 0.77 2.59
N ASP A 152 -8.95 -0.20 1.82
CA ASP A 152 -10.41 -0.43 1.73
C ASP A 152 -10.98 -0.88 3.08
N LEU A 153 -10.26 -1.76 3.82
CA LEU A 153 -10.63 -2.19 5.16
C LEU A 153 -10.79 -1.00 6.13
N ALA A 154 -9.87 -0.03 6.04
CA ALA A 154 -9.91 1.16 6.88
C ALA A 154 -11.13 2.04 6.61
N HIS A 155 -11.70 1.97 5.41
CA HIS A 155 -12.84 2.77 4.99
C HIS A 155 -14.19 2.06 5.12
N ILE A 156 -14.23 0.78 5.57
CA ILE A 156 -15.51 0.12 5.86
C ILE A 156 -16.27 0.90 6.92
N ARG A 157 -17.52 1.20 6.63
CA ARG A 157 -18.44 1.88 7.55
C ARG A 157 -19.38 0.89 8.23
N LYS A 158 -19.89 1.24 9.38
CA LYS A 158 -20.94 0.48 10.06
C LYS A 158 -22.18 0.33 9.20
N SER A 159 -22.51 1.35 8.39
CA SER A 159 -23.64 1.36 7.46
C SER A 159 -23.48 0.42 6.26
N ASP A 160 -22.27 -0.08 5.99
CA ASP A 160 -21.99 -1.04 4.92
C ASP A 160 -22.45 -2.46 5.29
N ILE A 161 -22.77 -2.68 6.56
CA ILE A 161 -23.32 -3.92 7.09
C ILE A 161 -24.84 -3.79 7.12
N LYS A 162 -25.52 -4.64 6.34
CA LYS A 162 -27.00 -4.70 6.31
C LYS A 162 -27.46 -6.14 6.50
N GLY A 163 -28.08 -6.41 7.62
CA GLY A 163 -28.48 -7.76 7.99
C GLY A 163 -27.23 -8.67 8.10
N PHE A 164 -27.24 -9.74 7.33
CA PHE A 164 -26.12 -10.70 7.28
C PHE A 164 -25.16 -10.46 6.11
N THR A 165 -25.03 -9.21 5.67
CA THR A 165 -24.23 -8.89 4.47
C THR A 165 -23.40 -7.63 4.70
N LEU A 166 -22.11 -7.71 4.38
CA LEU A 166 -21.21 -6.57 4.25
C LEU A 166 -21.00 -6.28 2.76
N THR A 167 -21.23 -5.04 2.35
CA THR A 167 -20.98 -4.60 0.96
C THR A 167 -20.03 -3.41 0.98
N TYR A 168 -18.90 -3.53 0.28
CA TYR A 168 -17.90 -2.45 0.18
C TYR A 168 -17.41 -2.29 -1.26
N THR A 169 -16.84 -1.12 -1.58
CA THR A 169 -16.23 -0.85 -2.88
C THR A 169 -14.73 -1.06 -2.79
N SER A 170 -14.21 -2.06 -3.48
CA SER A 170 -12.76 -2.24 -3.63
C SER A 170 -12.21 -1.23 -4.61
N GLN A 171 -11.13 -0.53 -4.22
CA GLN A 171 -10.43 0.45 -5.05
C GLN A 171 -9.19 -0.14 -5.75
N VAL A 172 -8.95 -1.45 -5.61
CA VAL A 172 -7.80 -2.12 -6.20
C VAL A 172 -8.00 -2.30 -7.71
N LEU A 173 -7.11 -1.72 -8.52
CA LEU A 173 -7.10 -1.74 -9.99
C LEU A 173 -8.28 -0.97 -10.61
N THR A 174 -9.47 -1.54 -10.57
CA THR A 174 -10.72 -0.92 -11.02
C THR A 174 -11.73 -0.97 -9.88
N PRO A 175 -12.44 0.11 -9.57
CA PRO A 175 -13.48 0.08 -8.54
C PRO A 175 -14.51 -1.03 -8.82
N SER A 176 -14.73 -1.88 -7.83
CA SER A 176 -15.67 -2.99 -7.93
C SER A 176 -16.41 -3.18 -6.61
N ILE A 177 -17.71 -3.48 -6.70
CA ILE A 177 -18.51 -3.78 -5.52
C ILE A 177 -18.25 -5.23 -5.11
N VAL A 178 -17.91 -5.42 -3.85
CA VAL A 178 -17.69 -6.72 -3.23
C VAL A 178 -18.72 -6.91 -2.14
N THR A 179 -19.44 -8.04 -2.19
CA THR A 179 -20.40 -8.44 -1.18
C THR A 179 -19.95 -9.73 -0.53
N VAL A 180 -19.90 -9.73 0.81
CA VAL A 180 -19.52 -10.90 1.62
C VAL A 180 -20.59 -11.17 2.66
N GLN A 181 -20.74 -12.43 3.03
CA GLN A 181 -21.63 -12.82 4.13
C GLN A 181 -20.99 -12.33 5.44
N TRP A 182 -21.79 -11.63 6.25
CA TRP A 182 -21.41 -11.20 7.59
C TRP A 182 -21.73 -12.32 8.57
N ASP A 183 -20.73 -12.87 9.21
CA ASP A 183 -20.86 -14.00 10.11
C ASP A 183 -20.48 -13.66 11.56
N ALA A 184 -20.64 -14.65 12.45
CA ALA A 184 -20.34 -14.50 13.86
C ALA A 184 -18.85 -14.24 14.15
N ALA A 185 -17.94 -14.74 13.33
CA ALA A 185 -16.50 -14.52 13.52
C ALA A 185 -16.12 -13.07 13.17
N MET A 186 -16.69 -12.52 12.11
CA MET A 186 -16.54 -11.12 11.75
C MET A 186 -17.15 -10.19 12.81
N GLN A 187 -18.36 -10.53 13.30
CA GLN A 187 -19.03 -9.77 14.36
C GLN A 187 -18.19 -9.76 15.64
N ALA A 188 -17.68 -10.90 16.07
CA ALA A 188 -16.85 -11.00 17.28
C ALA A 188 -15.57 -10.16 17.20
N ILE A 189 -14.97 -10.04 16.00
CA ILE A 189 -13.83 -9.15 15.79
C ILE A 189 -14.28 -7.69 15.84
N ALA A 190 -15.37 -7.32 15.19
CA ALA A 190 -15.89 -5.95 15.19
C ALA A 190 -16.24 -5.48 16.60
N ASP A 191 -16.88 -6.32 17.40
CA ASP A 191 -17.27 -6.02 18.78
C ASP A 191 -16.07 -5.80 19.71
N ARG A 192 -14.95 -6.47 19.42
CA ARG A 192 -13.70 -6.32 20.20
C ARG A 192 -13.03 -4.97 19.97
N TYR A 193 -13.24 -4.35 18.81
CA TYR A 193 -12.57 -3.10 18.42
C TYR A 193 -13.57 -2.02 18.02
N PRO A 194 -14.44 -1.56 18.94
CA PRO A 194 -15.47 -0.58 18.61
C PRO A 194 -14.85 0.76 18.21
N SER A 195 -15.40 1.37 17.17
CA SER A 195 -15.05 2.71 16.72
C SER A 195 -16.02 3.74 17.26
N THR A 196 -15.54 4.92 17.61
CA THR A 196 -16.36 6.09 17.98
C THR A 196 -16.85 6.88 16.78
N THR A 197 -16.34 6.56 15.58
CA THR A 197 -16.74 7.19 14.30
C THR A 197 -17.70 6.28 13.52
N ASP A 198 -18.11 6.70 12.32
CA ASP A 198 -18.91 5.90 11.40
C ASP A 198 -18.17 4.70 10.81
N TYR A 199 -16.83 4.71 10.88
CA TYR A 199 -16.02 3.58 10.42
C TYR A 199 -16.18 2.36 11.32
N LEU A 200 -16.06 1.18 10.75
CA LEU A 200 -16.21 -0.09 11.46
C LEU A 200 -15.11 -0.26 12.52
N PHE A 201 -13.87 0.07 12.17
CA PHE A 201 -12.73 -0.03 13.05
C PHE A 201 -12.14 1.34 13.40
N PRO A 202 -11.45 1.49 14.56
CA PRO A 202 -10.95 2.77 15.05
C PRO A 202 -9.63 3.20 14.36
N PHE A 203 -9.55 3.07 13.02
CA PHE A 203 -8.34 3.44 12.27
C PHE A 203 -8.30 4.92 11.94
N ILE A 204 -9.46 5.49 11.62
CA ILE A 204 -9.64 6.86 11.17
C ILE A 204 -10.41 7.62 12.24
N LYS A 205 -9.82 8.69 12.72
CA LYS A 205 -10.40 9.56 13.75
C LYS A 205 -10.64 10.99 13.27
N SER A 206 -9.95 11.38 12.20
CA SER A 206 -9.99 12.73 11.63
C SER A 206 -10.82 12.77 10.36
N ASP A 207 -11.53 13.86 10.15
CA ASP A 207 -12.24 14.15 8.90
C ASP A 207 -11.32 14.79 7.83
N ASP A 208 -10.10 15.19 8.21
CA ASP A 208 -9.10 15.72 7.30
C ASP A 208 -8.40 14.58 6.54
N LYS A 209 -8.46 14.62 5.21
CA LYS A 209 -7.92 13.57 4.33
C LYS A 209 -6.42 13.33 4.46
N ILE A 210 -5.65 14.36 4.83
CA ILE A 210 -4.20 14.23 5.04
C ILE A 210 -3.95 13.49 6.35
N MET A 211 -4.68 13.84 7.40
CA MET A 211 -4.60 13.18 8.70
C MET A 211 -5.11 11.76 8.61
N GLU A 212 -6.24 11.52 7.95
CA GLU A 212 -6.79 10.19 7.65
C GLU A 212 -5.73 9.26 7.02
N SER A 213 -5.07 9.72 5.96
CA SER A 213 -4.02 8.95 5.29
C SER A 213 -2.82 8.64 6.22
N ARG A 214 -2.45 9.57 7.10
CA ARG A 214 -1.39 9.37 8.11
C ARG A 214 -1.81 8.36 9.17
N GLU A 215 -3.06 8.43 9.63
CA GLU A 215 -3.62 7.49 10.61
C GLU A 215 -3.65 6.08 10.05
N ILE A 216 -4.19 5.88 8.84
CA ILE A 216 -4.18 4.61 8.13
C ILE A 216 -2.75 4.07 7.96
N GLY A 217 -1.81 4.93 7.55
CA GLY A 217 -0.41 4.56 7.39
C GLY A 217 0.23 4.08 8.69
N ARG A 218 -0.02 4.78 9.81
CA ARG A 218 0.48 4.42 11.15
C ARG A 218 -0.08 3.07 11.61
N VAL A 219 -1.38 2.87 11.48
CA VAL A 219 -2.02 1.60 11.89
C VAL A 219 -1.49 0.45 11.04
N ARG A 220 -1.37 0.63 9.72
CA ARG A 220 -0.78 -0.37 8.81
C ARG A 220 0.66 -0.74 9.21
N GLU A 221 1.47 0.25 9.58
CA GLU A 221 2.84 0.01 10.03
C GLU A 221 2.87 -0.79 11.34
N ASN A 222 2.03 -0.43 12.31
CA ASN A 222 1.94 -1.13 13.59
C ASN A 222 1.47 -2.58 13.41
N ILE A 223 0.45 -2.82 12.58
CA ILE A 223 0.01 -4.18 12.24
C ILE A 223 1.14 -4.96 11.57
N THR A 224 1.88 -4.36 10.64
CA THR A 224 3.00 -5.02 9.97
C THR A 224 4.11 -5.42 10.95
N LYS A 225 4.43 -4.56 11.93
CA LYS A 225 5.40 -4.87 12.99
C LYS A 225 4.90 -6.00 13.88
N ALA A 226 3.65 -5.95 14.30
CA ALA A 226 3.03 -6.96 15.15
C ALA A 226 2.93 -8.33 14.45
N LEU A 227 2.59 -8.37 13.16
CA LEU A 227 2.57 -9.62 12.37
C LEU A 227 3.95 -10.26 12.27
N LYS A 228 5.04 -9.50 12.21
CA LYS A 228 6.40 -10.05 12.27
C LYS A 228 6.71 -10.69 13.61
N LEU A 229 6.26 -10.09 14.71
CA LEU A 229 6.41 -10.68 16.05
C LEU A 229 5.59 -11.97 16.19
N ILE A 230 4.37 -12.00 15.65
CA ILE A 230 3.56 -13.21 15.59
C ILE A 230 4.26 -14.31 14.79
N ALA A 231 4.91 -13.97 13.68
CA ALA A 231 5.65 -14.94 12.87
C ALA A 231 6.73 -15.65 13.71
N THR A 232 7.49 -14.90 14.48
CA THR A 232 8.50 -15.47 15.39
C THR A 232 7.84 -16.31 16.50
N ARG A 233 6.79 -15.79 17.14
CA ARG A 233 6.11 -16.46 18.25
C ARG A 233 5.43 -17.75 17.83
N CYS A 234 4.83 -17.80 16.66
CA CYS A 234 4.15 -18.96 16.10
C CYS A 234 5.05 -19.86 15.26
N ASN A 235 6.35 -19.57 15.17
CA ASN A 235 7.29 -20.29 14.31
C ASN A 235 6.76 -20.47 12.88
N LEU A 236 6.41 -19.35 12.24
CA LEU A 236 5.92 -19.32 10.86
C LEU A 236 7.10 -19.24 9.88
N SER A 237 7.00 -19.87 8.74
CA SER A 237 8.03 -19.86 7.68
C SER A 237 8.27 -18.48 7.10
N VAL A 238 7.22 -17.66 7.03
CA VAL A 238 7.27 -16.29 6.53
C VAL A 238 6.41 -15.37 7.39
N ALA A 239 6.78 -14.10 7.44
CA ALA A 239 5.97 -13.12 8.15
C ALA A 239 4.67 -12.83 7.39
N PRO A 240 3.49 -12.94 8.04
CA PRO A 240 2.21 -12.60 7.44
C PRO A 240 2.20 -11.16 6.95
N SER A 241 1.51 -10.92 5.84
CA SER A 241 1.33 -9.57 5.31
C SER A 241 -0.06 -9.39 4.72
N SER A 242 -0.55 -8.17 4.68
CA SER A 242 -1.85 -7.84 4.08
C SER A 242 -1.93 -8.19 2.59
N LYS A 243 -0.80 -8.40 1.91
CA LYS A 243 -0.77 -8.85 0.51
C LYS A 243 -1.11 -10.33 0.35
N MET A 244 -0.82 -11.14 1.38
CA MET A 244 -1.10 -12.58 1.36
C MET A 244 -2.58 -12.90 1.50
N THR A 245 -3.37 -12.02 2.12
CA THR A 245 -4.76 -12.31 2.49
C THR A 245 -5.63 -12.65 1.29
N LYS A 246 -5.41 -11.99 0.14
CA LYS A 246 -6.11 -12.28 -1.10
C LYS A 246 -5.74 -13.66 -1.67
N ASP A 247 -4.45 -13.98 -1.69
CA ASP A 247 -3.98 -15.24 -2.24
C ASP A 247 -4.37 -16.42 -1.32
N ILE A 248 -4.38 -16.20 0.00
CA ILE A 248 -4.90 -17.15 0.99
C ILE A 248 -6.39 -17.39 0.77
N TYR A 249 -7.19 -16.33 0.60
CA TYR A 249 -8.61 -16.45 0.31
C TYR A 249 -8.87 -17.24 -0.98
N LEU A 250 -8.16 -16.93 -2.08
CA LEU A 250 -8.30 -17.67 -3.35
C LEU A 250 -7.94 -19.15 -3.18
N ARG A 251 -6.87 -19.46 -2.47
CA ARG A 251 -6.51 -20.84 -2.14
C ARG A 251 -7.58 -21.54 -1.30
N ALA A 252 -8.25 -20.82 -0.41
CA ALA A 252 -9.30 -21.38 0.43
C ALA A 252 -10.57 -21.74 -0.35
N ILE A 253 -10.89 -21.01 -1.42
CA ILE A 253 -12.00 -21.36 -2.32
C ILE A 253 -11.71 -22.68 -3.05
N ASP A 254 -10.46 -22.88 -3.46
CA ASP A 254 -10.05 -24.08 -4.22
C ASP A 254 -9.80 -25.29 -3.31
N ASN A 255 -9.69 -25.11 -1.98
CA ASN A 255 -9.35 -26.14 -1.03
C ASN A 255 -10.25 -26.13 0.21
N VAL A 256 -11.10 -27.16 0.33
CA VAL A 256 -12.08 -27.33 1.43
C VAL A 256 -11.42 -27.37 2.81
N SER A 257 -10.18 -27.90 2.95
CA SER A 257 -9.51 -27.95 4.24
C SER A 257 -9.06 -26.57 4.74
N VAL A 258 -8.64 -25.70 3.84
CA VAL A 258 -8.29 -24.31 4.16
C VAL A 258 -9.53 -23.50 4.51
N SER A 259 -10.66 -23.76 3.86
CA SER A 259 -11.93 -23.06 4.14
C SER A 259 -12.47 -23.29 5.56
N LYS A 260 -12.10 -24.42 6.21
CA LYS A 260 -12.47 -24.71 7.61
C LYS A 260 -11.63 -23.96 8.65
N ILE A 261 -10.51 -23.39 8.26
CA ILE A 261 -9.62 -22.63 9.15
C ILE A 261 -9.91 -21.14 9.05
N ILE A 262 -10.40 -20.69 7.94
CA ILE A 262 -10.85 -19.34 7.65
C ILE A 262 -12.32 -19.23 8.03
#